data_dcd5617e8daa8806b273fb8e1cbc6f28
#
_entry.id   dcd5617e8daa8806b273fb8e1cbc6f28
#
_cell.length_a   1.000
_cell.length_b   1.000
_cell.length_c   1.000
_cell.angle_alpha   90.00
_cell.angle_beta   90.00
_cell.angle_gamma   90.00
#
_symmetry.space_group_name_H-M   'P 1'
#
loop_
_entity.id
_entity.type
_entity.pdbx_description
1 polymer ?
#
loop_
_entity_poly.entity_id
_entity_poly.type
_entity_poly.pdbx_seq_one_letter_code
_entity_poly.pdbx_strand_id
1 'polypeptide(L)'
;MRGLFPPDLSVDFLRVVLKATLQTIAVALAGTLLSVGIGMPLGLLATATLWRRGPLLEGGRRGATIKLLAALSVLTRALLGFLRAIPDLMWGLLFVVAVGLGSLAGTLALAVAYGGVLGRVYGDVFEDVDPRPLEALHAAGATRAQVFLRAVWPQAAPAVTAYTLYNFECAVRAAAVLGFVGAGGIGYEINLSMRLFDYGQVLTLILAFVGLLTATDALSRYFRRRLHAEVAPASPVRYLMEETLGVGARPFGRRASRVVARVRSRFVAPLFLLVAACSLYAVGFLNGALLEAGAAARIARFVAGMFPPDLSAEFLRGLVRPLLQTVGISVTGTLVGVLLGAALALPATSTLMFASGDSAGRRTTPGLAARWLAYHSARTVFTLLRAIPELVWVLICILAVGLGPFAGTLAIGLHTGGVLGKLYAETLEEVPAKPVEALRAAGARPLQIFLWAMWPQARPMLASYTVLRWEMNLRVSTVLGLVGGGGLGQAIYNNVQLGFYQRLTTLIALIYGLVVATDWISDRLRFRHEARPETGSHACEPAPSPADIKRRPARSESNTGGANNETRSQK
;
A
#
# COMPACT_ATOMS: atom_id res chain seq x y z
N MET A 1 0.16 32.13 -10.95
CA MET A 1 0.95 31.19 -11.78
C MET A 1 2.15 31.79 -12.51
N ARG A 2 2.18 33.11 -12.82
CA ARG A 2 3.36 33.75 -13.47
C ARG A 2 4.64 33.72 -12.62
N GLY A 3 4.57 33.56 -11.30
CA GLY A 3 5.74 33.50 -10.40
C GLY A 3 6.34 32.10 -10.21
N LEU A 4 5.73 31.04 -10.76
CA LEU A 4 6.27 29.67 -10.67
C LEU A 4 7.41 29.42 -11.67
N PHE A 5 7.47 30.16 -12.75
CA PHE A 5 8.49 30.02 -13.81
C PHE A 5 9.31 31.31 -13.93
N PRO A 6 10.64 31.22 -14.09
CA PRO A 6 11.45 29.99 -14.20
C PRO A 6 11.79 29.35 -12.85
N PRO A 7 12.15 28.04 -12.83
CA PRO A 7 12.68 27.39 -11.62
C PRO A 7 13.99 28.06 -11.20
N ASP A 8 14.25 28.16 -9.90
CA ASP A 8 15.53 28.63 -9.37
C ASP A 8 16.58 27.50 -9.47
N LEU A 9 17.53 27.64 -10.37
CA LEU A 9 18.62 26.72 -10.60
C LEU A 9 19.97 27.29 -10.15
N SER A 10 19.98 28.29 -9.27
CA SER A 10 21.22 28.85 -8.71
C SER A 10 22.02 27.76 -7.98
N VAL A 11 23.34 27.81 -8.10
CA VAL A 11 24.22 26.77 -7.51
C VAL A 11 24.05 26.70 -5.99
N ASP A 12 23.84 27.83 -5.34
CA ASP A 12 23.67 27.88 -3.89
C ASP A 12 22.35 27.24 -3.47
N PHE A 13 21.27 27.51 -4.21
CA PHE A 13 19.98 26.86 -3.94
C PHE A 13 20.00 25.36 -4.26
N LEU A 14 20.67 24.93 -5.33
CA LEU A 14 20.84 23.50 -5.64
C LEU A 14 21.60 22.74 -4.55
N ARG A 15 22.55 23.38 -3.84
CA ARG A 15 23.19 22.80 -2.65
C ARG A 15 22.19 22.58 -1.52
N VAL A 16 21.27 23.52 -1.29
CA VAL A 16 20.17 23.38 -0.31
C VAL A 16 19.27 22.21 -0.71
N VAL A 17 18.87 22.14 -1.98
CA VAL A 17 18.03 21.04 -2.52
C VAL A 17 18.70 19.68 -2.32
N LEU A 18 20.00 19.57 -2.62
CA LEU A 18 20.76 18.33 -2.44
C LEU A 18 20.81 17.92 -0.96
N LYS A 19 21.14 18.85 -0.06
CA LYS A 19 21.17 18.60 1.38
C LYS A 19 19.82 18.15 1.91
N ALA A 20 18.74 18.84 1.52
CA ALA A 20 17.36 18.50 1.89
C ALA A 20 16.95 17.11 1.35
N THR A 21 17.36 16.77 0.12
CA THR A 21 17.13 15.45 -0.49
C THR A 21 17.81 14.34 0.30
N LEU A 22 19.11 14.52 0.61
CA LEU A 22 19.89 13.55 1.40
C LEU A 22 19.30 13.38 2.82
N GLN A 23 18.86 14.47 3.43
CA GLN A 23 18.21 14.45 4.74
C GLN A 23 16.88 13.66 4.68
N THR A 24 16.07 13.85 3.65
CA THR A 24 14.83 13.10 3.45
C THR A 24 15.10 11.60 3.30
N ILE A 25 16.13 11.22 2.54
CA ILE A 25 16.55 9.82 2.39
C ILE A 25 17.03 9.25 3.72
N ALA A 26 17.82 10.01 4.49
CA ALA A 26 18.33 9.58 5.80
C ALA A 26 17.19 9.33 6.79
N VAL A 27 16.20 10.23 6.86
CA VAL A 27 15.00 10.08 7.71
C VAL A 27 14.18 8.84 7.29
N ALA A 28 13.97 8.64 5.99
CA ALA A 28 13.23 7.49 5.48
C ALA A 28 13.93 6.16 5.78
N LEU A 29 15.25 6.11 5.59
CA LEU A 29 16.04 4.91 5.81
C LEU A 29 16.13 4.57 7.30
N ALA A 30 16.48 5.55 8.15
CA ALA A 30 16.52 5.39 9.60
C ALA A 30 15.14 5.01 10.16
N GLY A 31 14.07 5.68 9.69
CA GLY A 31 12.69 5.38 10.07
C GLY A 31 12.27 3.96 9.67
N THR A 32 12.63 3.51 8.46
CA THR A 32 12.35 2.14 8.02
C THR A 32 13.10 1.10 8.84
N LEU A 33 14.38 1.34 9.16
CA LEU A 33 15.17 0.44 10.01
C LEU A 33 14.55 0.28 11.39
N LEU A 34 14.18 1.39 12.04
CA LEU A 34 13.52 1.36 13.33
C LEU A 34 12.11 0.73 13.23
N SER A 35 11.38 0.96 12.14
CA SER A 35 10.09 0.30 11.88
C SER A 35 10.22 -1.22 11.81
N VAL A 36 11.26 -1.74 11.14
CA VAL A 36 11.56 -3.18 11.11
C VAL A 36 11.91 -3.68 12.53
N GLY A 37 12.72 -2.91 13.27
CA GLY A 37 13.07 -3.22 14.66
C GLY A 37 11.86 -3.31 15.59
N ILE A 38 10.83 -2.50 15.39
CA ILE A 38 9.57 -2.54 16.14
C ILE A 38 8.62 -3.60 15.55
N GLY A 39 8.45 -3.62 14.23
CA GLY A 39 7.47 -4.44 13.54
C GLY A 39 7.78 -5.93 13.58
N MET A 40 9.07 -6.33 13.52
CA MET A 40 9.45 -7.73 13.53
C MET A 40 9.06 -8.44 14.85
N PRO A 41 9.45 -7.96 16.04
CA PRO A 41 9.04 -8.60 17.28
C PRO A 41 7.53 -8.53 17.52
N LEU A 42 6.89 -7.39 17.21
CA LEU A 42 5.44 -7.28 17.35
C LEU A 42 4.69 -8.19 16.37
N GLY A 43 5.17 -8.34 15.13
CA GLY A 43 4.62 -9.28 14.16
C GLY A 43 4.71 -10.73 14.62
N LEU A 44 5.86 -11.13 15.17
CA LEU A 44 6.03 -12.46 15.78
C LEU A 44 5.05 -12.69 16.94
N LEU A 45 4.89 -11.71 17.82
CA LEU A 45 3.93 -11.80 18.94
C LEU A 45 2.47 -11.82 18.47
N ALA A 46 2.17 -11.14 17.35
CA ALA A 46 0.82 -11.09 16.78
C ALA A 46 0.42 -12.39 16.07
N THR A 47 1.39 -13.23 15.65
CA THR A 47 1.15 -14.46 14.88
C THR A 47 0.39 -15.48 15.72
N ALA A 48 -0.89 -15.73 15.39
CA ALA A 48 -1.76 -16.61 16.18
C ALA A 48 -1.38 -18.07 16.06
N THR A 49 -0.89 -18.51 14.89
CA THR A 49 -0.46 -19.90 14.64
C THR A 49 0.71 -20.32 15.51
N LEU A 50 1.60 -19.40 15.88
CA LEU A 50 2.71 -19.69 16.80
C LEU A 50 2.25 -19.82 18.27
N TRP A 51 1.10 -19.21 18.66
CA TRP A 51 0.70 -19.09 20.05
C TRP A 51 -0.66 -19.71 20.38
N ARG A 52 -1.60 -19.77 19.42
CA ARG A 52 -3.01 -20.15 19.68
C ARG A 52 -3.44 -21.48 19.07
N ARG A 53 -3.03 -21.81 17.83
CA ARG A 53 -3.49 -22.98 17.07
C ARG A 53 -2.36 -23.53 16.23
N GLY A 54 -2.18 -24.84 16.27
CA GLY A 54 -1.27 -25.50 15.39
C GLY A 54 -0.54 -26.66 16.06
N PRO A 55 0.15 -27.48 15.29
CA PRO A 55 0.89 -28.65 15.77
C PRO A 55 1.96 -28.31 16.82
N LEU A 56 2.31 -27.04 16.98
CA LEU A 56 3.24 -26.55 17.99
C LEU A 56 2.68 -26.57 19.43
N LEU A 57 1.37 -26.81 19.61
CA LEU A 57 0.68 -26.71 20.92
C LEU A 57 0.16 -28.04 21.48
N GLU A 58 0.25 -29.15 20.73
CA GLU A 58 -0.28 -30.46 21.14
C GLU A 58 0.55 -31.18 22.21
N GLY A 59 1.58 -30.58 22.76
CA GLY A 59 2.41 -31.10 23.84
C GLY A 59 2.00 -30.60 25.24
N GLY A 60 0.90 -31.08 25.81
CA GLY A 60 0.74 -31.27 27.26
C GLY A 60 0.67 -30.07 28.23
N ARG A 61 0.73 -28.81 27.80
CA ARG A 61 0.58 -27.66 28.70
C ARG A 61 -0.75 -26.94 28.49
N ARG A 62 -1.84 -27.54 28.93
CA ARG A 62 -3.13 -26.86 29.20
C ARG A 62 -2.95 -26.06 30.50
N GLY A 63 -2.59 -24.78 30.40
CA GLY A 63 -2.36 -23.96 31.58
C GLY A 63 -2.44 -22.45 31.30
N ALA A 64 -2.29 -21.66 32.33
CA ALA A 64 -2.32 -20.18 32.33
C ALA A 64 -1.38 -19.55 31.28
N THR A 65 -0.25 -20.17 30.95
CA THR A 65 0.72 -19.71 29.95
C THR A 65 0.15 -19.62 28.53
N ILE A 66 -0.69 -20.58 28.10
CA ILE A 66 -1.31 -20.53 26.76
C ILE A 66 -2.37 -19.42 26.70
N LYS A 67 -3.16 -19.28 27.77
CA LYS A 67 -4.13 -18.16 27.86
C LYS A 67 -3.43 -16.82 27.88
N LEU A 68 -2.31 -16.69 28.58
CA LEU A 68 -1.50 -15.46 28.62
C LEU A 68 -0.92 -15.12 27.24
N LEU A 69 -0.31 -16.09 26.53
CA LEU A 69 0.24 -15.87 25.18
C LEU A 69 -0.86 -15.55 24.15
N ALA A 70 -2.03 -16.20 24.29
CA ALA A 70 -3.18 -15.86 23.46
C ALA A 70 -3.70 -14.44 23.73
N ALA A 71 -3.77 -14.03 24.99
CA ALA A 71 -4.14 -12.67 25.36
C ALA A 71 -3.10 -11.66 24.85
N LEU A 72 -1.82 -11.98 24.97
CA LEU A 72 -0.72 -11.14 24.46
C LEU A 72 -0.81 -10.96 22.95
N SER A 73 -1.11 -12.01 22.18
CA SER A 73 -1.26 -11.89 20.72
C SER A 73 -2.46 -11.01 20.34
N VAL A 74 -3.57 -11.06 21.10
CA VAL A 74 -4.73 -10.17 20.87
C VAL A 74 -4.37 -8.74 21.19
N LEU A 75 -3.72 -8.51 22.33
CA LEU A 75 -3.29 -7.17 22.76
C LEU A 75 -2.30 -6.58 21.75
N THR A 76 -1.34 -7.38 21.28
CA THR A 76 -0.38 -6.95 20.24
C THR A 76 -1.08 -6.60 18.93
N ARG A 77 -2.06 -7.38 18.48
CA ARG A 77 -2.87 -7.05 17.30
C ARG A 77 -3.66 -5.76 17.48
N ALA A 78 -4.24 -5.54 18.66
CA ALA A 78 -4.93 -4.29 18.98
C ALA A 78 -3.96 -3.11 18.97
N LEU A 79 -2.76 -3.26 19.56
CA LEU A 79 -1.70 -2.25 19.54
C LEU A 79 -1.27 -1.94 18.10
N LEU A 80 -1.00 -2.95 17.28
CA LEU A 80 -0.65 -2.75 15.86
C LEU A 80 -1.77 -2.04 15.10
N GLY A 81 -3.03 -2.40 15.39
CA GLY A 81 -4.21 -1.70 14.85
C GLY A 81 -4.24 -0.23 15.24
N PHE A 82 -3.97 0.08 16.51
CA PHE A 82 -3.91 1.45 17.01
C PHE A 82 -2.77 2.27 16.35
N LEU A 83 -1.54 1.71 16.31
CA LEU A 83 -0.39 2.40 15.74
C LEU A 83 -0.58 2.78 14.26
N ARG A 84 -1.20 1.89 13.47
CA ARG A 84 -1.43 2.14 12.05
C ARG A 84 -2.66 3.00 11.75
N ALA A 85 -3.63 3.09 12.67
CA ALA A 85 -4.84 3.87 12.47
C ALA A 85 -4.59 5.38 12.56
N ILE A 86 -3.56 5.77 13.32
CA ILE A 86 -3.12 7.17 13.40
C ILE A 86 -2.20 7.45 12.20
N PRO A 87 -2.54 8.45 11.35
CA PRO A 87 -1.70 8.84 10.22
C PRO A 87 -0.27 9.22 10.63
N ASP A 88 0.71 8.92 9.77
CA ASP A 88 2.14 9.17 9.99
C ASP A 88 2.46 10.65 10.29
N LEU A 89 1.80 11.58 9.61
CA LEU A 89 1.98 13.01 9.87
C LEU A 89 1.50 13.45 11.27
N MET A 90 0.51 12.77 11.83
CA MET A 90 0.07 13.00 13.20
C MET A 90 1.13 12.56 14.20
N TRP A 91 1.73 11.37 13.98
CA TRP A 91 2.89 10.94 14.75
C TRP A 91 4.04 11.94 14.63
N GLY A 92 4.26 12.49 13.39
CA GLY A 92 5.26 13.54 13.16
C GLY A 92 5.04 14.76 14.02
N LEU A 93 3.82 15.26 14.05
CA LEU A 93 3.46 16.42 14.87
C LEU A 93 3.66 16.14 16.37
N LEU A 94 3.23 14.96 16.85
CA LEU A 94 3.42 14.56 18.25
C LEU A 94 4.91 14.52 18.63
N PHE A 95 5.75 13.90 17.80
CA PHE A 95 7.18 13.80 18.09
C PHE A 95 7.90 15.14 17.94
N VAL A 96 7.49 16.01 17.03
CA VAL A 96 8.01 17.38 16.92
C VAL A 96 7.73 18.17 18.19
N VAL A 97 6.55 18.03 18.78
CA VAL A 97 6.22 18.70 20.05
C VAL A 97 6.98 18.07 21.23
N ALA A 98 7.11 16.74 21.26
CA ALA A 98 7.72 16.02 22.37
C ALA A 98 9.26 16.13 22.40
N VAL A 99 9.90 16.01 21.24
CA VAL A 99 11.37 15.92 21.09
C VAL A 99 11.98 17.22 20.59
N GLY A 100 11.21 17.99 19.81
CA GLY A 100 11.64 19.21 19.13
C GLY A 100 11.66 19.05 17.60
N LEU A 101 11.87 20.17 16.91
CA LEU A 101 12.01 20.21 15.44
C LEU A 101 13.26 19.46 15.01
N GLY A 102 13.17 18.70 13.92
CA GLY A 102 14.32 18.07 13.28
C GLY A 102 14.08 16.64 12.81
N SER A 103 15.10 16.09 12.17
CA SER A 103 15.09 14.77 11.53
C SER A 103 14.78 13.61 12.49
N LEU A 104 15.15 13.76 13.77
CA LEU A 104 14.89 12.74 14.79
C LEU A 104 13.38 12.55 15.03
N ALA A 105 12.62 13.64 15.15
CA ALA A 105 11.17 13.58 15.32
C ALA A 105 10.49 12.87 14.13
N GLY A 106 10.87 13.21 12.91
CA GLY A 106 10.36 12.54 11.70
C GLY A 106 10.72 11.05 11.65
N THR A 107 11.93 10.70 12.05
CA THR A 107 12.38 9.30 12.10
C THR A 107 11.58 8.48 13.12
N LEU A 108 11.34 9.02 14.31
CA LEU A 108 10.52 8.37 15.35
C LEU A 108 9.06 8.22 14.90
N ALA A 109 8.52 9.23 14.22
CA ALA A 109 7.17 9.16 13.66
C ALA A 109 7.03 8.01 12.66
N LEU A 110 7.96 7.90 11.71
CA LEU A 110 7.99 6.79 10.76
C LEU A 110 8.19 5.44 11.46
N ALA A 111 9.09 5.38 12.45
CA ALA A 111 9.35 4.17 13.20
C ALA A 111 8.08 3.60 13.84
N VAL A 112 7.27 4.45 14.47
CA VAL A 112 6.04 4.05 15.17
C VAL A 112 4.93 3.74 14.17
N ALA A 113 4.64 4.64 13.23
CA ALA A 113 3.56 4.47 12.25
C ALA A 113 3.79 3.22 11.39
N TYR A 114 4.95 3.13 10.76
CA TYR A 114 5.28 2.00 9.88
C TYR A 114 5.67 0.74 10.64
N GLY A 115 6.14 0.85 11.89
CA GLY A 115 6.31 -0.30 12.78
C GLY A 115 4.98 -1.01 13.03
N GLY A 116 3.88 -0.24 13.21
CA GLY A 116 2.53 -0.77 13.30
C GLY A 116 2.07 -1.48 12.02
N VAL A 117 2.34 -0.88 10.86
CA VAL A 117 2.00 -1.46 9.54
C VAL A 117 2.80 -2.74 9.29
N LEU A 118 4.13 -2.67 9.42
CA LEU A 118 5.01 -3.82 9.18
C LEU A 118 4.75 -4.96 10.14
N GLY A 119 4.51 -4.67 11.43
CA GLY A 119 4.20 -5.69 12.42
C GLY A 119 2.93 -6.47 12.06
N ARG A 120 1.90 -5.80 11.56
CA ARG A 120 0.69 -6.46 11.07
C ARG A 120 0.97 -7.33 9.86
N VAL A 121 1.62 -6.76 8.84
CA VAL A 121 1.95 -7.47 7.59
C VAL A 121 2.86 -8.67 7.85
N TYR A 122 3.88 -8.52 8.70
CA TYR A 122 4.77 -9.64 9.05
C TYR A 122 4.02 -10.76 9.77
N GLY A 123 3.10 -10.40 10.69
CA GLY A 123 2.25 -11.38 11.35
C GLY A 123 1.40 -12.17 10.36
N ASP A 124 0.76 -11.49 9.42
CA ASP A 124 -0.06 -12.11 8.39
C ASP A 124 0.80 -13.00 7.43
N VAL A 125 2.01 -12.55 7.05
CA VAL A 125 2.96 -13.35 6.24
C VAL A 125 3.44 -14.60 6.98
N PHE A 126 3.67 -14.52 8.30
CA PHE A 126 4.05 -15.69 9.09
C PHE A 126 2.91 -16.70 9.28
N GLU A 127 1.65 -16.25 9.19
CA GLU A 127 0.47 -17.12 9.24
C GLU A 127 0.18 -17.82 7.90
N ASP A 128 0.61 -17.24 6.79
CA ASP A 128 0.32 -17.70 5.42
C ASP A 128 1.36 -18.72 4.87
N VAL A 129 2.30 -19.19 5.69
CA VAL A 129 3.29 -20.19 5.29
C VAL A 129 2.67 -21.60 5.18
N ASP A 130 3.19 -22.45 4.27
CA ASP A 130 2.77 -23.85 4.15
C ASP A 130 2.97 -24.59 5.50
N PRO A 131 1.91 -25.15 6.10
CA PRO A 131 1.98 -25.84 7.38
C PRO A 131 2.75 -27.18 7.33
N ARG A 132 2.85 -27.83 6.16
CA ARG A 132 3.45 -29.16 6.04
C ARG A 132 4.89 -29.26 6.54
N PRO A 133 5.83 -28.36 6.18
CA PRO A 133 7.18 -28.37 6.75
C PRO A 133 7.21 -28.09 8.26
N LEU A 134 6.25 -27.29 8.76
CA LEU A 134 6.14 -27.00 10.18
C LEU A 134 5.75 -28.26 10.97
N GLU A 135 4.73 -28.97 10.48
CA GLU A 135 4.24 -30.22 11.06
C GLU A 135 5.32 -31.31 11.07
N ALA A 136 6.06 -31.47 9.96
CA ALA A 136 7.14 -32.46 9.86
C ALA A 136 8.26 -32.19 10.87
N LEU A 137 8.68 -30.91 11.05
CA LEU A 137 9.70 -30.56 12.04
C LEU A 137 9.19 -30.75 13.48
N HIS A 138 7.92 -30.46 13.71
CA HIS A 138 7.30 -30.63 15.02
C HIS A 138 7.21 -32.11 15.39
N ALA A 139 6.78 -32.97 14.44
CA ALA A 139 6.76 -34.43 14.63
C ALA A 139 8.16 -35.01 14.91
N ALA A 140 9.21 -34.36 14.36
CA ALA A 140 10.61 -34.70 14.65
C ALA A 140 11.12 -34.19 16.00
N GLY A 141 10.27 -33.54 16.84
CA GLY A 141 10.64 -33.04 18.16
C GLY A 141 11.37 -31.68 18.14
N ALA A 142 11.31 -30.91 17.04
CA ALA A 142 11.95 -29.59 16.96
C ALA A 142 11.30 -28.58 17.90
N THR A 143 12.12 -27.72 18.52
CA THR A 143 11.64 -26.60 19.35
C THR A 143 10.98 -25.53 18.49
N ARG A 144 10.12 -24.68 19.09
CA ARG A 144 9.44 -23.57 18.39
C ARG A 144 10.42 -22.64 17.65
N ALA A 145 11.55 -22.31 18.26
CA ALA A 145 12.58 -21.50 17.63
C ALA A 145 13.20 -22.21 16.42
N GLN A 146 13.42 -23.53 16.49
CA GLN A 146 13.92 -24.32 15.37
C GLN A 146 12.90 -24.40 14.23
N VAL A 147 11.62 -24.59 14.54
CA VAL A 147 10.53 -24.57 13.54
C VAL A 147 10.45 -23.21 12.88
N PHE A 148 10.49 -22.12 13.66
CA PHE A 148 10.49 -20.77 13.10
C PHE A 148 11.69 -20.53 12.17
N LEU A 149 12.91 -20.79 12.63
CA LEU A 149 14.13 -20.49 11.87
C LEU A 149 14.31 -21.40 10.64
N ARG A 150 13.84 -22.67 10.68
CA ARG A 150 14.07 -23.64 9.60
C ARG A 150 12.89 -23.87 8.67
N ALA A 151 11.67 -23.55 9.09
CA ALA A 151 10.47 -23.72 8.27
C ALA A 151 9.76 -22.39 7.97
N VAL A 152 9.43 -21.57 8.98
CA VAL A 152 8.68 -20.33 8.77
C VAL A 152 9.54 -19.27 8.08
N TRP A 153 10.69 -18.94 8.67
CA TRP A 153 11.55 -17.86 8.18
C TRP A 153 12.00 -18.03 6.71
N PRO A 154 12.48 -19.22 6.25
CA PRO A 154 12.90 -19.37 4.86
C PRO A 154 11.76 -19.18 3.85
N GLN A 155 10.53 -19.51 4.23
CA GLN A 155 9.33 -19.31 3.39
C GLN A 155 8.89 -17.84 3.41
N ALA A 156 8.88 -17.20 4.59
CA ALA A 156 8.41 -15.84 4.80
C ALA A 156 9.41 -14.76 4.36
N ALA A 157 10.73 -15.02 4.43
CA ALA A 157 11.77 -14.03 4.23
C ALA A 157 11.69 -13.27 2.89
N PRO A 158 11.36 -13.88 1.74
CA PRO A 158 11.20 -13.14 0.50
C PRO A 158 10.05 -12.14 0.54
N ALA A 159 8.89 -12.53 1.12
CA ALA A 159 7.74 -11.66 1.27
C ALA A 159 8.03 -10.53 2.27
N VAL A 160 8.60 -10.84 3.44
CA VAL A 160 9.05 -9.86 4.44
C VAL A 160 9.98 -8.83 3.80
N THR A 161 10.98 -9.28 3.02
CA THR A 161 11.92 -8.37 2.34
C THR A 161 11.23 -7.50 1.30
N ALA A 162 10.31 -8.07 0.51
CA ALA A 162 9.56 -7.32 -0.49
C ALA A 162 8.69 -6.22 0.13
N TYR A 163 8.00 -6.54 1.24
CA TYR A 163 7.21 -5.57 2.00
C TYR A 163 8.06 -4.50 2.67
N THR A 164 9.23 -4.87 3.20
CA THR A 164 10.18 -3.90 3.76
C THR A 164 10.66 -2.90 2.72
N LEU A 165 11.00 -3.37 1.50
CA LEU A 165 11.38 -2.50 0.38
C LEU A 165 10.23 -1.59 -0.07
N TYR A 166 9.01 -2.12 -0.13
CA TYR A 166 7.83 -1.31 -0.41
C TYR A 166 7.58 -0.25 0.67
N ASN A 167 7.73 -0.66 1.94
CA ASN A 167 7.60 0.27 3.06
C ASN A 167 8.66 1.38 3.02
N PHE A 168 9.90 1.08 2.61
CA PHE A 168 10.92 2.11 2.41
C PHE A 168 10.53 3.12 1.33
N GLU A 169 9.94 2.67 0.21
CA GLU A 169 9.41 3.55 -0.83
C GLU A 169 8.33 4.49 -0.27
N CYS A 170 7.38 3.94 0.51
CA CYS A 170 6.37 4.74 1.20
C CYS A 170 6.99 5.68 2.24
N ALA A 171 8.02 5.24 2.97
CA ALA A 171 8.72 6.05 3.97
C ALA A 171 9.45 7.26 3.37
N VAL A 172 10.02 7.15 2.16
CA VAL A 172 10.62 8.31 1.45
C VAL A 172 9.56 9.36 1.15
N ARG A 173 8.38 8.93 0.70
CA ARG A 173 7.24 9.82 0.44
C ARG A 173 6.76 10.50 1.72
N ALA A 174 6.58 9.72 2.78
CA ALA A 174 6.15 10.21 4.08
C ALA A 174 7.21 11.11 4.76
N ALA A 175 8.51 10.82 4.63
CA ALA A 175 9.58 11.66 5.17
C ALA A 175 9.55 13.07 4.58
N ALA A 176 9.32 13.21 3.27
CA ALA A 176 9.14 14.52 2.66
C ALA A 176 7.90 15.24 3.18
N VAL A 177 6.81 14.49 3.39
CA VAL A 177 5.56 15.02 3.98
C VAL A 177 5.77 15.48 5.42
N LEU A 178 6.48 14.72 6.23
CA LEU A 178 6.80 15.07 7.63
C LEU A 178 7.64 16.35 7.74
N GLY A 179 8.37 16.70 6.68
CA GLY A 179 9.06 17.98 6.60
C GLY A 179 8.15 19.19 6.80
N PHE A 180 6.88 19.15 6.35
CA PHE A 180 5.93 20.26 6.53
C PHE A 180 5.58 20.55 8.00
N VAL A 181 5.69 19.55 8.86
CA VAL A 181 5.48 19.71 10.31
C VAL A 181 6.78 19.92 11.10
N GLY A 182 7.92 20.06 10.38
CA GLY A 182 9.18 20.40 11.02
C GLY A 182 10.18 19.26 11.20
N ALA A 183 9.98 18.14 10.50
CA ALA A 183 10.92 17.01 10.50
C ALA A 183 12.17 17.22 9.60
N GLY A 184 12.31 18.40 8.97
CA GLY A 184 13.41 18.70 8.05
C GLY A 184 13.22 18.09 6.65
N GLY A 185 14.27 18.13 5.83
CA GLY A 185 14.26 17.59 4.48
C GLY A 185 13.51 18.45 3.45
N ILE A 186 13.19 17.85 2.27
CA ILE A 186 12.59 18.59 1.14
C ILE A 186 11.28 19.27 1.53
N GLY A 187 10.42 18.62 2.33
CA GLY A 187 9.14 19.20 2.71
C GLY A 187 9.27 20.46 3.58
N TYR A 188 10.29 20.52 4.43
CA TYR A 188 10.59 21.70 5.22
C TYR A 188 10.99 22.87 4.32
N GLU A 189 11.87 22.65 3.35
CA GLU A 189 12.31 23.69 2.41
C GLU A 189 11.14 24.16 1.51
N ILE A 190 10.26 23.25 1.07
CA ILE A 190 9.04 23.62 0.33
C ILE A 190 8.16 24.54 1.19
N ASN A 191 7.92 24.19 2.46
CA ASN A 191 7.12 25.01 3.36
C ASN A 191 7.76 26.38 3.60
N LEU A 192 9.08 26.42 3.78
CA LEU A 192 9.83 27.66 3.98
C LEU A 192 9.76 28.55 2.74
N SER A 193 10.06 28.04 1.55
CA SER A 193 10.00 28.79 0.29
C SER A 193 8.57 29.28 -0.04
N MET A 194 7.54 28.50 0.33
CA MET A 194 6.14 28.91 0.21
C MET A 194 5.81 30.11 1.12
N ARG A 195 6.29 30.10 2.37
CA ARG A 195 6.08 31.20 3.32
C ARG A 195 6.81 32.47 2.91
N LEU A 196 7.94 32.34 2.20
CA LEU A 196 8.71 33.43 1.63
C LEU A 196 8.17 33.92 0.28
N PHE A 197 7.11 33.25 -0.26
CA PHE A 197 6.53 33.52 -1.58
C PHE A 197 7.51 33.35 -2.75
N ASP A 198 8.60 32.55 -2.55
CA ASP A 198 9.58 32.23 -3.58
C ASP A 198 9.14 30.99 -4.38
N TYR A 199 8.24 31.23 -5.31
CA TYR A 199 7.62 30.13 -6.09
C TYR A 199 8.60 29.46 -7.07
N GLY A 200 9.67 30.15 -7.50
CA GLY A 200 10.72 29.54 -8.32
C GLY A 200 11.45 28.43 -7.57
N GLN A 201 11.78 28.66 -6.29
CA GLN A 201 12.37 27.66 -5.40
C GLN A 201 11.40 26.51 -5.13
N VAL A 202 10.11 26.81 -4.89
CA VAL A 202 9.08 25.78 -4.71
C VAL A 202 9.02 24.82 -5.90
N LEU A 203 9.06 25.35 -7.13
CA LEU A 203 9.04 24.52 -8.34
C LEU A 203 10.28 23.61 -8.42
N THR A 204 11.47 24.14 -8.14
CA THR A 204 12.72 23.36 -8.14
C THR A 204 12.67 22.23 -7.11
N LEU A 205 12.17 22.51 -5.90
CA LEU A 205 12.00 21.50 -4.83
C LEU A 205 10.96 20.44 -5.20
N ILE A 206 9.83 20.81 -5.82
CA ILE A 206 8.83 19.85 -6.30
C ILE A 206 9.45 18.95 -7.38
N LEU A 207 10.20 19.50 -8.34
CA LEU A 207 10.87 18.71 -9.37
C LEU A 207 11.90 17.75 -8.76
N ALA A 208 12.70 18.21 -7.80
CA ALA A 208 13.65 17.36 -7.07
C ALA A 208 12.93 16.25 -6.30
N PHE A 209 11.80 16.55 -5.67
CA PHE A 209 10.98 15.57 -4.95
C PHE A 209 10.38 14.51 -5.89
N VAL A 210 9.80 14.90 -7.01
CA VAL A 210 9.30 13.96 -8.03
C VAL A 210 10.44 13.12 -8.59
N GLY A 211 11.61 13.71 -8.82
CA GLY A 211 12.83 13.00 -9.22
C GLY A 211 13.26 11.95 -8.19
N LEU A 212 13.27 12.32 -6.89
CA LEU A 212 13.58 11.40 -5.79
C LEU A 212 12.60 10.22 -5.74
N LEU A 213 11.28 10.50 -5.85
CA LEU A 213 10.26 9.45 -5.84
C LEU A 213 10.40 8.50 -7.03
N THR A 214 10.59 9.03 -8.24
CA THR A 214 10.77 8.19 -9.43
C THR A 214 12.02 7.33 -9.35
N ALA A 215 13.11 7.86 -8.79
CA ALA A 215 14.35 7.13 -8.57
C ALA A 215 14.17 6.01 -7.53
N THR A 216 13.52 6.30 -6.39
CA THR A 216 13.25 5.28 -5.35
C THR A 216 12.29 4.20 -5.83
N ASP A 217 11.24 4.55 -6.58
CA ASP A 217 10.33 3.60 -7.21
C ASP A 217 11.06 2.70 -8.22
N ALA A 218 11.91 3.27 -9.06
CA ALA A 218 12.71 2.51 -10.03
C ALA A 218 13.67 1.54 -9.35
N LEU A 219 14.37 1.99 -8.30
CA LEU A 219 15.29 1.19 -7.49
C LEU A 219 14.56 0.05 -6.78
N SER A 220 13.42 0.35 -6.16
CA SER A 220 12.57 -0.62 -5.48
C SER A 220 12.05 -1.69 -6.44
N ARG A 221 11.55 -1.30 -7.63
CA ARG A 221 11.15 -2.24 -8.69
C ARG A 221 12.29 -3.13 -9.16
N TYR A 222 13.49 -2.56 -9.33
CA TYR A 222 14.68 -3.32 -9.73
C TYR A 222 15.02 -4.41 -8.70
N PHE A 223 15.05 -4.08 -7.40
CA PHE A 223 15.33 -5.05 -6.35
C PHE A 223 14.23 -6.10 -6.22
N ARG A 224 12.96 -5.70 -6.25
CA ARG A 224 11.81 -6.64 -6.19
C ARG A 224 11.80 -7.64 -7.35
N ARG A 225 12.05 -7.18 -8.58
CA ARG A 225 12.14 -8.09 -9.75
C ARG A 225 13.21 -9.16 -9.58
N ARG A 226 14.32 -8.85 -8.91
CA ARG A 226 15.38 -9.83 -8.62
C ARG A 226 15.00 -10.80 -7.49
N LEU A 227 14.22 -10.37 -6.51
CA LEU A 227 13.76 -11.20 -5.39
C LEU A 227 12.63 -12.15 -5.82
N HIS A 228 11.69 -11.68 -6.66
CA HIS A 228 10.56 -12.51 -7.12
C HIS A 228 10.93 -13.58 -8.16
N ALA A 229 12.10 -13.52 -8.76
CA ALA A 229 12.57 -14.60 -9.64
C ALA A 229 12.77 -15.96 -8.91
N GLU A 230 12.68 -15.97 -7.57
CA GLU A 230 12.92 -17.16 -6.73
C GLU A 230 11.66 -17.72 -6.04
N VAL A 231 10.49 -17.06 -6.11
CA VAL A 231 9.29 -17.46 -5.34
C VAL A 231 8.12 -17.83 -6.28
N ALA A 232 7.79 -19.09 -6.35
CA ALA A 232 6.53 -19.62 -6.90
C ALA A 232 5.55 -19.92 -5.74
N PRO A 233 4.27 -20.24 -5.98
CA PRO A 233 3.10 -19.37 -6.00
C PRO A 233 2.08 -19.63 -4.86
N ALA A 234 1.02 -18.84 -4.87
CA ALA A 234 -0.31 -19.04 -4.26
C ALA A 234 -0.48 -18.62 -2.79
N SER A 235 -0.82 -17.32 -2.59
CA SER A 235 -1.55 -16.86 -1.41
C SER A 235 -2.33 -15.58 -1.72
N PRO A 236 -3.45 -15.26 -1.01
CA PRO A 236 -4.20 -14.01 -1.17
C PRO A 236 -3.36 -12.75 -0.92
N VAL A 237 -2.29 -12.86 -0.14
CA VAL A 237 -1.26 -11.82 0.04
C VAL A 237 -0.56 -11.48 -1.29
N ARG A 238 -0.42 -12.44 -2.21
CA ARG A 238 0.10 -12.23 -3.56
C ARG A 238 -0.81 -11.35 -4.41
N TYR A 239 -2.12 -11.46 -4.26
CA TYR A 239 -3.08 -10.64 -4.99
C TYR A 239 -2.89 -9.15 -4.66
N LEU A 240 -2.74 -8.83 -3.38
CA LEU A 240 -2.41 -7.48 -2.92
C LEU A 240 -1.02 -7.01 -3.40
N MET A 241 -0.04 -7.94 -3.52
CA MET A 241 1.31 -7.62 -4.02
C MET A 241 1.34 -7.40 -5.53
N GLU A 242 0.68 -8.21 -6.31
CA GLU A 242 0.58 -8.05 -7.77
C GLU A 242 -0.18 -6.77 -8.13
N GLU A 243 -1.24 -6.48 -7.39
CA GLU A 243 -2.11 -5.33 -7.57
C GLU A 243 -1.43 -4.00 -7.22
N THR A 244 -0.66 -3.96 -6.11
CA THR A 244 0.08 -2.76 -5.71
C THR A 244 1.42 -2.60 -6.45
N LEU A 245 2.02 -3.70 -6.93
CA LEU A 245 3.41 -3.73 -7.38
C LEU A 245 3.61 -3.97 -8.89
N GLY A 246 2.58 -4.34 -9.64
CA GLY A 246 2.57 -4.43 -11.11
C GLY A 246 3.61 -5.40 -11.70
N VAL A 247 3.88 -6.57 -11.10
CA VAL A 247 4.93 -7.50 -11.53
C VAL A 247 4.35 -8.85 -11.94
N GLY A 248 4.20 -9.07 -13.24
CA GLY A 248 3.97 -10.40 -13.83
C GLY A 248 5.26 -11.24 -13.84
N ALA A 249 5.24 -12.44 -13.26
CA ALA A 249 6.40 -13.31 -13.15
C ALA A 249 6.62 -14.17 -14.39
N ARG A 250 7.86 -14.12 -14.96
CA ARG A 250 8.40 -15.13 -15.89
C ARG A 250 9.49 -15.95 -15.18
N PRO A 251 9.51 -17.29 -15.30
CA PRO A 251 10.51 -18.13 -14.61
C PRO A 251 11.87 -18.09 -15.33
N PHE A 252 12.92 -17.83 -14.60
CA PHE A 252 14.31 -17.88 -15.08
C PHE A 252 15.15 -18.93 -14.33
N GLY A 253 16.07 -19.61 -15.03
CA GLY A 253 16.73 -20.84 -14.67
C GLY A 253 17.57 -20.88 -13.36
N ARG A 254 17.50 -22.02 -12.70
CA ARG A 254 17.95 -22.33 -11.32
C ARG A 254 19.47 -22.46 -11.06
N ARG A 255 20.40 -22.31 -12.02
CA ARG A 255 21.82 -22.68 -11.82
C ARG A 255 22.83 -21.55 -11.61
N ALA A 256 22.50 -20.29 -12.01
CA ALA A 256 23.44 -19.16 -11.85
C ALA A 256 23.36 -18.47 -10.47
N SER A 257 22.37 -18.80 -9.61
CA SER A 257 22.04 -18.00 -8.42
C SER A 257 22.99 -18.17 -7.22
N ARG A 258 23.58 -19.36 -7.01
CA ARG A 258 24.28 -19.66 -5.75
C ARG A 258 25.67 -19.00 -5.60
N VAL A 259 26.43 -18.84 -6.66
CA VAL A 259 27.76 -18.21 -6.60
C VAL A 259 27.63 -16.69 -6.53
N VAL A 260 26.74 -16.12 -7.35
CA VAL A 260 26.44 -14.66 -7.35
C VAL A 260 25.82 -14.22 -6.03
N ALA A 261 24.94 -15.05 -5.41
CA ALA A 261 24.34 -14.75 -4.11
C ALA A 261 25.40 -14.70 -2.99
N ARG A 262 26.37 -15.58 -3.00
CA ARG A 262 27.42 -15.66 -1.95
C ARG A 262 28.41 -14.51 -2.02
N VAL A 263 28.86 -14.09 -3.22
CA VAL A 263 29.74 -12.92 -3.41
C VAL A 263 28.98 -11.62 -3.12
N ARG A 264 27.70 -11.55 -3.52
CA ARG A 264 26.85 -10.37 -3.33
C ARG A 264 26.51 -10.12 -1.86
N SER A 265 26.28 -11.17 -1.05
CA SER A 265 25.98 -11.00 0.38
C SER A 265 27.16 -10.45 1.17
N ARG A 266 28.39 -10.74 0.74
CA ARG A 266 29.62 -10.34 1.44
C ARG A 266 29.92 -8.83 1.36
N PHE A 267 29.42 -8.14 0.33
CA PHE A 267 29.59 -6.69 0.13
C PHE A 267 28.32 -5.89 0.35
N VAL A 268 27.16 -6.44 0.02
CA VAL A 268 25.87 -5.74 0.13
C VAL A 268 25.44 -5.59 1.59
N ALA A 269 25.65 -6.61 2.42
CA ALA A 269 25.29 -6.54 3.84
C ALA A 269 26.12 -5.48 4.62
N PRO A 270 27.46 -5.44 4.54
CA PRO A 270 28.23 -4.40 5.22
C PRO A 270 27.97 -2.99 4.65
N LEU A 271 27.76 -2.85 3.33
CA LEU A 271 27.35 -1.57 2.73
C LEU A 271 26.00 -1.11 3.26
N PHE A 272 25.04 -2.01 3.35
CA PHE A 272 23.72 -1.70 3.93
C PHE A 272 23.84 -1.29 5.39
N LEU A 273 24.62 -2.00 6.20
CA LEU A 273 24.86 -1.66 7.61
C LEU A 273 25.58 -0.31 7.75
N LEU A 274 26.53 -0.02 6.88
CA LEU A 274 27.21 1.28 6.86
C LEU A 274 26.24 2.41 6.55
N VAL A 275 25.44 2.27 5.49
CA VAL A 275 24.45 3.28 5.09
C VAL A 275 23.40 3.45 6.17
N ALA A 276 22.99 2.36 6.83
CA ALA A 276 22.09 2.37 7.97
C ALA A 276 22.67 3.14 9.17
N ALA A 277 23.93 2.85 9.54
CA ALA A 277 24.61 3.53 10.62
C ALA A 277 24.82 5.02 10.30
N CYS A 278 25.23 5.35 9.08
CA CYS A 278 25.33 6.75 8.62
C CYS A 278 24.00 7.49 8.68
N SER A 279 22.88 6.83 8.31
CA SER A 279 21.55 7.43 8.38
C SER A 279 21.13 7.68 9.83
N LEU A 280 21.32 6.72 10.73
CA LEU A 280 21.03 6.87 12.16
C LEU A 280 21.88 7.95 12.81
N TYR A 281 23.15 8.08 12.40
CA TYR A 281 24.01 9.16 12.84
C TYR A 281 23.55 10.52 12.31
N ALA A 282 23.28 10.63 11.01
CA ALA A 282 22.84 11.88 10.37
C ALA A 282 21.52 12.43 10.92
N VAL A 283 20.64 11.52 11.39
CA VAL A 283 19.36 11.88 12.00
C VAL A 283 19.53 12.29 13.48
N GLY A 284 20.70 12.04 14.09
CA GLY A 284 20.98 12.34 15.50
C GLY A 284 20.55 11.23 16.48
N PHE A 285 20.11 10.07 15.99
CA PHE A 285 19.69 8.95 16.84
C PHE A 285 20.87 8.37 17.65
N LEU A 286 22.05 8.25 17.02
CA LEU A 286 23.27 7.75 17.67
C LEU A 286 24.00 8.82 18.48
N ASN A 287 23.70 10.11 18.27
CA ASN A 287 24.36 11.21 18.96
C ASN A 287 23.82 11.42 20.40
N GLY A 288 22.97 10.53 20.86
CA GLY A 288 22.43 10.60 22.22
C GLY A 288 21.39 11.69 22.45
N ALA A 289 20.85 12.31 21.40
CA ALA A 289 19.84 13.38 21.52
C ALA A 289 18.59 12.94 22.35
N LEU A 290 18.26 11.65 22.34
CA LEU A 290 17.24 11.07 23.21
C LEU A 290 17.72 10.81 24.64
N LEU A 291 19.04 10.73 24.84
CA LEU A 291 19.67 10.49 26.15
C LEU A 291 20.07 11.79 26.88
N GLU A 292 19.91 12.94 26.21
CA GLU A 292 20.06 14.23 26.87
C GLU A 292 19.16 14.29 28.11
N ALA A 293 19.74 14.68 29.25
CA ALA A 293 19.08 14.66 30.55
C ALA A 293 17.72 15.38 30.63
N GLY A 294 17.41 16.24 29.63
CA GLY A 294 16.13 16.94 29.53
C GLY A 294 15.12 16.31 28.57
N ALA A 295 15.52 15.40 27.64
CA ALA A 295 14.63 14.86 26.61
C ALA A 295 13.52 14.01 27.23
N ALA A 296 13.87 13.08 28.09
CA ALA A 296 12.90 12.24 28.80
C ALA A 296 11.91 13.07 29.63
N ALA A 297 12.39 14.13 30.30
CA ALA A 297 11.53 15.03 31.06
C ALA A 297 10.61 15.88 30.18
N ARG A 298 11.05 16.28 28.98
CA ARG A 298 10.20 16.97 27.99
C ARG A 298 9.09 16.04 27.49
N ILE A 299 9.45 14.82 27.10
CA ILE A 299 8.49 13.81 26.64
C ILE A 299 7.48 13.47 27.75
N ALA A 300 7.95 13.24 28.98
CA ALA A 300 7.08 12.96 30.14
C ALA A 300 6.11 14.10 30.43
N ARG A 301 6.57 15.34 30.42
CA ARG A 301 5.71 16.53 30.58
C ARG A 301 4.69 16.68 29.46
N PHE A 302 5.09 16.43 28.21
CA PHE A 302 4.18 16.46 27.08
C PHE A 302 3.08 15.40 27.24
N VAL A 303 3.46 14.14 27.53
CA VAL A 303 2.51 13.04 27.73
C VAL A 303 1.60 13.31 28.93
N ALA A 304 2.15 13.80 30.04
CA ALA A 304 1.36 14.18 31.22
C ALA A 304 0.39 15.33 30.89
N GLY A 305 0.80 16.30 30.07
CA GLY A 305 -0.06 17.39 29.61
C GLY A 305 -1.20 16.98 28.67
N MET A 306 -1.12 15.78 28.09
CA MET A 306 -2.19 15.21 27.26
C MET A 306 -3.37 14.68 28.10
N PHE A 307 -3.19 14.43 29.39
CA PHE A 307 -4.21 13.86 30.28
C PHE A 307 -4.57 14.82 31.42
N PRO A 308 -5.86 14.89 31.82
CA PRO A 308 -7.02 14.21 31.23
C PRO A 308 -7.43 14.86 29.89
N PRO A 309 -8.07 14.10 28.96
CA PRO A 309 -8.58 14.66 27.71
C PRO A 309 -9.68 15.70 27.98
N ASP A 310 -9.74 16.75 27.17
CA ASP A 310 -10.81 17.75 27.22
C ASP A 310 -12.07 17.18 26.59
N LEU A 311 -13.06 16.79 27.41
CA LEU A 311 -14.37 16.28 26.99
C LEU A 311 -15.49 17.29 27.24
N SER A 312 -15.16 18.58 27.38
CA SER A 312 -16.16 19.64 27.58
C SER A 312 -17.17 19.67 26.41
N ALA A 313 -18.45 19.85 26.75
CA ALA A 313 -19.52 19.84 25.76
C ALA A 313 -19.36 20.98 24.72
N GLU A 314 -18.78 22.09 25.10
CA GLU A 314 -18.48 23.20 24.22
C GLU A 314 -17.43 22.81 23.17
N PHE A 315 -16.31 22.21 23.62
CA PHE A 315 -15.26 21.75 22.71
C PHE A 315 -15.78 20.66 21.76
N LEU A 316 -16.51 19.65 22.28
CA LEU A 316 -17.04 18.57 21.47
C LEU A 316 -18.04 19.09 20.41
N ARG A 317 -18.90 20.05 20.75
CA ARG A 317 -19.78 20.71 19.76
C ARG A 317 -18.97 21.45 18.70
N GLY A 318 -17.87 22.09 19.09
CA GLY A 318 -16.95 22.76 18.16
C GLY A 318 -16.28 21.81 17.16
N LEU A 319 -16.13 20.53 17.49
CA LEU A 319 -15.51 19.51 16.62
C LEU A 319 -16.46 18.98 15.53
N VAL A 320 -17.78 19.15 15.65
CA VAL A 320 -18.76 18.65 14.66
C VAL A 320 -18.48 19.21 13.26
N ARG A 321 -18.24 20.51 13.15
CA ARG A 321 -17.95 21.14 11.85
C ARG A 321 -16.65 20.62 11.23
N PRO A 322 -15.49 20.58 11.92
CA PRO A 322 -14.26 19.96 11.40
C PRO A 322 -14.43 18.49 11.01
N LEU A 323 -15.20 17.73 11.80
CA LEU A 323 -15.50 16.32 11.51
C LEU A 323 -16.27 16.18 10.20
N LEU A 324 -17.36 16.91 10.03
CA LEU A 324 -18.17 16.91 8.82
C LEU A 324 -17.36 17.40 7.60
N GLN A 325 -16.48 18.38 7.78
CA GLN A 325 -15.56 18.81 6.72
C GLN A 325 -14.61 17.70 6.29
N THR A 326 -14.00 16.96 7.24
CA THR A 326 -13.09 15.85 6.94
C THR A 326 -13.80 14.75 6.15
N VAL A 327 -14.99 14.34 6.60
CA VAL A 327 -15.81 13.35 5.89
C VAL A 327 -16.23 13.88 4.52
N GLY A 328 -16.69 15.13 4.45
CA GLY A 328 -17.07 15.80 3.20
C GLY A 328 -15.94 15.83 2.18
N ILE A 329 -14.72 16.25 2.59
CA ILE A 329 -13.54 16.28 1.72
C ILE A 329 -13.23 14.86 1.19
N SER A 330 -13.28 13.83 2.05
CA SER A 330 -12.99 12.45 1.65
C SER A 330 -14.01 11.91 0.64
N VAL A 331 -15.31 12.12 0.88
CA VAL A 331 -16.38 11.64 0.00
C VAL A 331 -16.38 12.40 -1.33
N THR A 332 -16.38 13.72 -1.29
CA THR A 332 -16.41 14.56 -2.51
C THR A 332 -15.13 14.40 -3.32
N GLY A 333 -13.94 14.33 -2.68
CA GLY A 333 -12.68 14.07 -3.34
C GLY A 333 -12.64 12.69 -3.99
N THR A 334 -13.18 11.66 -3.31
CA THR A 334 -13.30 10.32 -3.91
C THR A 334 -14.25 10.33 -5.09
N LEU A 335 -15.39 11.02 -5.00
CA LEU A 335 -16.35 11.12 -6.11
C LEU A 335 -15.72 11.79 -7.34
N VAL A 336 -15.01 12.91 -7.15
CA VAL A 336 -14.26 13.57 -8.23
C VAL A 336 -13.23 12.60 -8.82
N GLY A 337 -12.52 11.85 -7.97
CA GLY A 337 -11.56 10.82 -8.39
C GLY A 337 -12.19 9.68 -9.18
N VAL A 338 -13.37 9.20 -8.78
CA VAL A 338 -14.13 8.17 -9.52
C VAL A 338 -14.54 8.68 -10.90
N LEU A 339 -15.08 9.89 -10.98
CA LEU A 339 -15.50 10.47 -12.26
C LEU A 339 -14.31 10.66 -13.21
N LEU A 340 -13.21 11.21 -12.71
CA LEU A 340 -11.98 11.40 -13.49
C LEU A 340 -11.35 10.05 -13.87
N GLY A 341 -11.27 9.12 -12.93
CA GLY A 341 -10.73 7.79 -13.15
C GLY A 341 -11.52 6.98 -14.16
N ALA A 342 -12.85 6.99 -14.08
CA ALA A 342 -13.72 6.33 -15.03
C ALA A 342 -13.61 6.94 -16.44
N ALA A 343 -13.54 8.28 -16.54
CA ALA A 343 -13.35 8.97 -17.81
C ALA A 343 -12.01 8.61 -18.48
N LEU A 344 -10.94 8.48 -17.70
CA LEU A 344 -9.61 8.10 -18.21
C LEU A 344 -9.47 6.60 -18.46
N ALA A 345 -10.19 5.74 -17.72
CA ALA A 345 -10.07 4.29 -17.84
C ALA A 345 -10.55 3.77 -19.20
N LEU A 346 -11.62 4.33 -19.74
CA LEU A 346 -12.19 3.89 -21.03
C LEU A 346 -11.17 4.02 -22.19
N PRO A 347 -10.56 5.18 -22.44
CA PRO A 347 -9.54 5.30 -23.48
C PRO A 347 -8.23 4.58 -23.13
N ALA A 348 -7.96 4.33 -21.83
CA ALA A 348 -6.76 3.64 -21.37
C ALA A 348 -6.85 2.11 -21.45
N THR A 349 -8.02 1.53 -21.78
CA THR A 349 -8.24 0.09 -21.89
C THR A 349 -7.89 -0.40 -23.29
N SER A 350 -6.82 -1.21 -23.41
CA SER A 350 -6.31 -1.72 -24.69
C SER A 350 -7.36 -2.56 -25.42
N THR A 351 -8.12 -3.37 -24.69
CA THR A 351 -9.19 -4.23 -25.24
C THR A 351 -10.29 -3.45 -25.97
N LEU A 352 -10.57 -2.20 -25.55
CA LEU A 352 -11.56 -1.32 -26.18
C LEU A 352 -10.97 -0.53 -27.36
N MET A 353 -9.69 -0.14 -27.26
CA MET A 353 -9.04 0.71 -28.24
C MET A 353 -8.51 -0.06 -29.44
N PHE A 354 -8.04 -1.31 -29.24
CA PHE A 354 -7.40 -2.11 -30.28
C PHE A 354 -8.18 -3.42 -30.48
N ALA A 355 -8.45 -3.77 -31.75
CA ALA A 355 -9.00 -5.07 -32.11
C ALA A 355 -7.88 -6.12 -32.12
N SER A 356 -8.19 -7.39 -31.81
CA SER A 356 -7.23 -8.50 -31.76
C SER A 356 -6.46 -8.75 -33.07
N GLY A 357 -6.80 -8.08 -34.16
CA GLY A 357 -6.14 -8.16 -35.47
C GLY A 357 -5.32 -6.93 -35.87
N ASP A 358 -5.39 -5.84 -35.09
CA ASP A 358 -4.70 -4.57 -35.46
C ASP A 358 -3.19 -4.59 -35.14
N SER A 359 -2.71 -5.60 -34.42
CA SER A 359 -1.27 -5.78 -34.07
C SER A 359 -0.41 -6.30 -35.23
N ALA A 360 -1.01 -6.73 -36.32
CA ALA A 360 -0.30 -7.30 -37.47
C ALA A 360 -0.20 -6.30 -38.62
N GLY A 361 0.69 -5.29 -38.47
CA GLY A 361 1.34 -4.64 -39.63
C GLY A 361 0.48 -3.92 -40.68
N ARG A 362 -0.80 -3.63 -40.42
CA ARG A 362 -1.67 -2.93 -41.41
C ARG A 362 -1.65 -1.42 -41.17
N ARG A 363 -1.46 -0.70 -42.29
CA ARG A 363 -1.43 0.74 -42.52
C ARG A 363 -2.13 1.57 -41.44
N THR A 364 -1.41 2.51 -40.85
CA THR A 364 -1.91 3.53 -39.93
C THR A 364 -3.04 4.33 -40.55
N THR A 365 -4.29 3.90 -40.35
CA THR A 365 -5.44 4.74 -40.67
C THR A 365 -5.51 5.90 -39.67
N PRO A 366 -5.96 7.11 -40.05
CA PRO A 366 -6.08 8.25 -39.14
C PRO A 366 -6.86 7.90 -37.84
N GLY A 367 -7.84 7.01 -37.93
CA GLY A 367 -8.61 6.53 -36.79
C GLY A 367 -7.79 5.66 -35.82
N LEU A 368 -6.84 4.86 -36.28
CA LEU A 368 -5.97 4.06 -35.47
C LEU A 368 -4.94 4.93 -34.72
N ALA A 369 -4.38 5.95 -35.39
CA ALA A 369 -3.48 6.92 -34.78
C ALA A 369 -4.18 7.73 -33.68
N ALA A 370 -5.44 8.15 -33.90
CA ALA A 370 -6.22 8.85 -32.88
C ALA A 370 -6.49 7.96 -31.64
N ARG A 371 -6.84 6.67 -31.83
CA ARG A 371 -7.02 5.71 -30.74
C ARG A 371 -5.70 5.45 -29.98
N TRP A 372 -4.60 5.31 -30.72
CA TRP A 372 -3.27 5.15 -30.13
C TRP A 372 -2.89 6.36 -29.27
N LEU A 373 -3.13 7.58 -29.79
CA LEU A 373 -2.88 8.82 -29.04
C LEU A 373 -3.77 8.91 -27.80
N ALA A 374 -5.06 8.62 -27.90
CA ALA A 374 -6.01 8.62 -26.78
C ALA A 374 -5.59 7.61 -25.69
N TYR A 375 -5.18 6.41 -26.09
CA TYR A 375 -4.70 5.38 -25.16
C TYR A 375 -3.44 5.83 -24.40
N HIS A 376 -2.41 6.26 -25.12
CA HIS A 376 -1.16 6.66 -24.49
C HIS A 376 -1.30 7.95 -23.69
N SER A 377 -2.08 8.93 -24.14
CA SER A 377 -2.34 10.16 -23.39
C SER A 377 -3.08 9.89 -22.08
N ALA A 378 -4.13 9.06 -22.08
CA ALA A 378 -4.84 8.68 -20.88
C ALA A 378 -3.92 7.97 -19.87
N ARG A 379 -3.10 7.02 -20.33
CA ARG A 379 -2.11 6.32 -19.48
C ARG A 379 -1.02 7.24 -18.95
N THR A 380 -0.59 8.22 -19.72
CA THR A 380 0.37 9.24 -19.27
C THR A 380 -0.27 10.14 -18.22
N VAL A 381 -1.50 10.61 -18.45
CA VAL A 381 -2.22 11.48 -17.52
C VAL A 381 -2.39 10.82 -16.16
N PHE A 382 -2.94 9.60 -16.09
CA PHE A 382 -3.10 8.98 -14.76
C PHE A 382 -1.75 8.58 -14.14
N THR A 383 -0.72 8.31 -14.94
CA THR A 383 0.63 8.08 -14.40
C THR A 383 1.19 9.34 -13.74
N LEU A 384 1.01 10.51 -14.37
CA LEU A 384 1.40 11.81 -13.81
C LEU A 384 0.59 12.15 -12.55
N LEU A 385 -0.75 12.00 -12.62
CA LEU A 385 -1.63 12.33 -11.50
C LEU A 385 -1.29 11.53 -10.23
N ARG A 386 -0.98 10.24 -10.36
CA ARG A 386 -0.64 9.38 -9.23
C ARG A 386 0.82 9.46 -8.79
N ALA A 387 1.73 9.93 -9.66
CA ALA A 387 3.14 10.07 -9.33
C ALA A 387 3.38 11.18 -8.31
N ILE A 388 2.55 12.21 -8.34
CA ILE A 388 2.61 13.34 -7.42
C ILE A 388 1.81 13.00 -6.17
N PRO A 389 2.43 13.00 -4.96
CA PRO A 389 1.73 12.73 -3.70
C PRO A 389 0.59 13.71 -3.42
N GLU A 390 -0.42 13.25 -2.67
CA GLU A 390 -1.63 14.03 -2.34
C GLU A 390 -1.30 15.38 -1.71
N LEU A 391 -0.29 15.44 -0.84
CA LEU A 391 0.11 16.69 -0.17
C LEU A 391 0.73 17.71 -1.11
N VAL A 392 1.48 17.27 -2.11
CA VAL A 392 2.00 18.17 -3.15
C VAL A 392 0.83 18.73 -3.99
N TRP A 393 -0.14 17.85 -4.31
CA TRP A 393 -1.37 18.30 -4.98
C TRP A 393 -2.13 19.34 -4.16
N VAL A 394 -2.24 19.16 -2.82
CA VAL A 394 -2.87 20.16 -1.95
C VAL A 394 -2.16 21.51 -2.02
N LEU A 395 -0.83 21.51 -1.98
CA LEU A 395 -0.06 22.76 -2.08
C LEU A 395 -0.29 23.47 -3.42
N ILE A 396 -0.25 22.71 -4.52
CA ILE A 396 -0.54 23.25 -5.86
C ILE A 396 -1.97 23.81 -5.90
N CYS A 397 -2.94 23.08 -5.33
CA CYS A 397 -4.33 23.52 -5.28
C CYS A 397 -4.52 24.75 -4.39
N ILE A 398 -3.86 24.82 -3.23
CA ILE A 398 -3.88 26.00 -2.35
C ILE A 398 -3.35 27.25 -3.07
N LEU A 399 -2.28 27.11 -3.82
CA LEU A 399 -1.74 28.20 -4.64
C LEU A 399 -2.69 28.65 -5.75
N ALA A 400 -3.51 27.73 -6.26
CA ALA A 400 -4.45 28.01 -7.35
C ALA A 400 -5.79 28.58 -6.88
N VAL A 401 -6.36 28.03 -5.79
CA VAL A 401 -7.73 28.33 -5.35
C VAL A 401 -7.83 28.86 -3.92
N GLY A 402 -6.70 28.98 -3.21
CA GLY A 402 -6.63 29.46 -1.83
C GLY A 402 -6.75 28.34 -0.79
N LEU A 403 -6.58 28.74 0.49
CA LEU A 403 -6.71 27.83 1.64
C LEU A 403 -8.17 27.39 1.84
N GLY A 404 -8.37 26.12 2.18
CA GLY A 404 -9.68 25.62 2.58
C GLY A 404 -10.02 24.23 2.07
N PRO A 405 -11.22 23.72 2.44
CA PRO A 405 -11.66 22.35 2.12
C PRO A 405 -11.73 22.05 0.62
N PHE A 406 -11.96 23.07 -0.21
CA PHE A 406 -12.04 22.90 -1.66
C PHE A 406 -10.69 22.49 -2.27
N ALA A 407 -9.58 23.10 -1.82
CA ALA A 407 -8.24 22.73 -2.25
C ALA A 407 -7.92 21.26 -1.88
N GLY A 408 -8.28 20.84 -0.67
CA GLY A 408 -8.14 19.45 -0.22
C GLY A 408 -8.96 18.46 -1.06
N THR A 409 -10.21 18.79 -1.35
CA THR A 409 -11.10 17.98 -2.21
C THR A 409 -10.54 17.81 -3.62
N LEU A 410 -10.05 18.90 -4.22
CA LEU A 410 -9.49 18.88 -5.58
C LEU A 410 -8.21 18.03 -5.63
N ALA A 411 -7.34 18.18 -4.64
CA ALA A 411 -6.09 17.41 -4.53
C ALA A 411 -6.34 15.91 -4.39
N ILE A 412 -7.25 15.51 -3.49
CA ILE A 412 -7.67 14.12 -3.36
C ILE A 412 -8.27 13.61 -4.67
N GLY A 413 -9.14 14.41 -5.29
CA GLY A 413 -9.78 14.03 -6.56
C GLY A 413 -8.80 13.78 -7.69
N LEU A 414 -7.80 14.65 -7.87
CA LEU A 414 -6.77 14.51 -8.90
C LEU A 414 -5.90 13.27 -8.67
N HIS A 415 -5.37 13.10 -7.47
CA HIS A 415 -4.53 11.95 -7.15
C HIS A 415 -5.33 10.63 -7.25
N THR A 416 -6.51 10.59 -6.64
CA THR A 416 -7.40 9.42 -6.66
C THR A 416 -7.85 9.09 -8.08
N GLY A 417 -8.13 10.08 -8.91
CA GLY A 417 -8.47 9.89 -10.32
C GLY A 417 -7.35 9.22 -11.11
N GLY A 418 -6.09 9.58 -10.82
CA GLY A 418 -4.92 8.90 -11.39
C GLY A 418 -4.79 7.45 -10.95
N VAL A 419 -5.03 7.16 -9.66
CA VAL A 419 -4.96 5.79 -9.11
C VAL A 419 -6.10 4.94 -9.62
N LEU A 420 -7.35 5.41 -9.48
CA LEU A 420 -8.53 4.66 -9.92
C LEU A 420 -8.57 4.50 -11.44
N GLY A 421 -8.13 5.49 -12.21
CA GLY A 421 -8.05 5.40 -13.66
C GLY A 421 -7.18 4.23 -14.12
N LYS A 422 -6.03 4.04 -13.46
CA LYS A 422 -5.16 2.89 -13.72
C LYS A 422 -5.83 1.58 -13.31
N LEU A 423 -6.31 1.47 -12.07
CA LEU A 423 -6.93 0.25 -11.54
C LEU A 423 -8.16 -0.16 -12.37
N TYR A 424 -9.00 0.81 -12.75
CA TYR A 424 -10.18 0.55 -13.58
C TYR A 424 -9.81 0.05 -14.97
N ALA A 425 -8.80 0.65 -15.61
CA ALA A 425 -8.34 0.20 -16.93
C ALA A 425 -7.78 -1.23 -16.86
N GLU A 426 -6.97 -1.56 -15.85
CA GLU A 426 -6.40 -2.89 -15.63
C GLU A 426 -7.50 -3.92 -15.38
N THR A 427 -8.46 -3.62 -14.49
CA THR A 427 -9.61 -4.51 -14.23
C THR A 427 -10.45 -4.78 -15.48
N LEU A 428 -10.65 -3.77 -16.34
CA LEU A 428 -11.36 -3.95 -17.60
C LEU A 428 -10.55 -4.81 -18.59
N GLU A 429 -9.22 -4.74 -18.57
CA GLU A 429 -8.35 -5.59 -19.40
C GLU A 429 -8.30 -7.04 -18.92
N GLU A 430 -8.55 -7.32 -17.64
CA GLU A 430 -8.56 -8.67 -17.03
C GLU A 430 -9.87 -9.43 -17.27
N VAL A 431 -10.91 -8.80 -17.79
CA VAL A 431 -12.19 -9.47 -18.10
C VAL A 431 -11.94 -10.61 -19.11
N PRO A 432 -12.55 -11.80 -18.91
CA PRO A 432 -12.39 -12.95 -19.79
C PRO A 432 -12.65 -12.59 -21.26
N ALA A 433 -11.72 -13.01 -22.14
CA ALA A 433 -11.76 -12.63 -23.55
C ALA A 433 -12.98 -13.19 -24.31
N LYS A 434 -13.48 -14.39 -23.92
CA LYS A 434 -14.56 -15.08 -24.64
C LYS A 434 -15.84 -14.26 -24.84
N PRO A 435 -16.45 -13.62 -23.81
CA PRO A 435 -17.63 -12.76 -24.00
C PRO A 435 -17.34 -11.53 -24.88
N VAL A 436 -16.14 -10.96 -24.73
CA VAL A 436 -15.70 -9.80 -25.51
C VAL A 436 -15.56 -10.15 -26.99
N GLU A 437 -14.95 -11.30 -27.30
CA GLU A 437 -14.75 -11.80 -28.66
C GLU A 437 -16.08 -12.19 -29.31
N ALA A 438 -16.99 -12.81 -28.57
CA ALA A 438 -18.31 -13.17 -29.05
C ALA A 438 -19.12 -11.94 -29.51
N LEU A 439 -19.17 -10.89 -28.70
CA LEU A 439 -19.83 -9.64 -29.07
C LEU A 439 -19.13 -8.93 -30.24
N ARG A 440 -17.82 -9.00 -30.29
CA ARG A 440 -17.03 -8.42 -31.38
C ARG A 440 -17.31 -9.16 -32.71
N ALA A 441 -17.38 -10.48 -32.68
CA ALA A 441 -17.75 -11.29 -33.84
C ALA A 441 -19.18 -11.00 -34.34
N ALA A 442 -20.09 -10.64 -33.41
CA ALA A 442 -21.44 -10.18 -33.75
C ALA A 442 -21.51 -8.73 -34.26
N GLY A 443 -20.36 -8.05 -34.42
CA GLY A 443 -20.30 -6.67 -34.95
C GLY A 443 -20.60 -5.59 -33.90
N ALA A 444 -20.55 -5.88 -32.59
CA ALA A 444 -20.83 -4.91 -31.54
C ALA A 444 -19.79 -3.77 -31.51
N ARG A 445 -20.26 -2.54 -31.24
CA ARG A 445 -19.42 -1.36 -31.11
C ARG A 445 -18.68 -1.40 -29.75
N PRO A 446 -17.53 -0.71 -29.58
CA PRO A 446 -16.75 -0.71 -28.32
C PRO A 446 -17.59 -0.38 -27.08
N LEU A 447 -18.51 0.58 -27.16
CA LEU A 447 -19.41 0.92 -26.05
C LEU A 447 -20.37 -0.21 -25.70
N GLN A 448 -20.88 -0.95 -26.68
CA GLN A 448 -21.74 -2.13 -26.46
C GLN A 448 -20.95 -3.26 -25.81
N ILE A 449 -19.71 -3.49 -26.26
CA ILE A 449 -18.79 -4.48 -25.62
C ILE A 449 -18.53 -4.08 -24.16
N PHE A 450 -18.25 -2.81 -23.91
CA PHE A 450 -18.07 -2.31 -22.54
C PHE A 450 -19.31 -2.57 -21.68
N LEU A 451 -20.50 -2.14 -22.14
CA LEU A 451 -21.72 -2.20 -21.34
C LEU A 451 -22.23 -3.62 -21.12
N TRP A 452 -22.11 -4.51 -22.11
CA TRP A 452 -22.74 -5.84 -22.08
C TRP A 452 -21.77 -6.96 -21.70
N ALA A 453 -20.47 -6.84 -21.99
CA ALA A 453 -19.47 -7.85 -21.64
C ALA A 453 -18.59 -7.46 -20.44
N MET A 454 -18.02 -6.24 -20.45
CA MET A 454 -16.98 -5.87 -19.50
C MET A 454 -17.56 -5.33 -18.19
N TRP A 455 -18.48 -4.37 -18.26
CA TRP A 455 -19.07 -3.72 -17.09
C TRP A 455 -19.73 -4.68 -16.09
N PRO A 456 -20.59 -5.63 -16.50
CA PRO A 456 -21.24 -6.54 -15.56
C PRO A 456 -20.25 -7.41 -14.77
N GLN A 457 -19.12 -7.77 -15.39
CA GLN A 457 -18.09 -8.59 -14.78
C GLN A 457 -17.10 -7.76 -13.94
N ALA A 458 -16.73 -6.57 -14.40
CA ALA A 458 -15.78 -5.70 -13.70
C ALA A 458 -16.39 -4.94 -12.51
N ARG A 459 -17.68 -4.61 -12.54
CA ARG A 459 -18.35 -3.74 -11.55
C ARG A 459 -18.09 -4.11 -10.08
N PRO A 460 -18.06 -5.39 -9.64
CA PRO A 460 -17.83 -5.71 -8.24
C PRO A 460 -16.42 -5.31 -7.78
N MET A 461 -15.42 -5.56 -8.64
CA MET A 461 -14.03 -5.20 -8.36
C MET A 461 -13.83 -3.69 -8.40
N LEU A 462 -14.41 -2.99 -9.39
CA LEU A 462 -14.38 -1.52 -9.47
C LEU A 462 -14.98 -0.88 -8.23
N ALA A 463 -16.11 -1.41 -7.74
CA ALA A 463 -16.74 -0.94 -6.51
C ALA A 463 -15.84 -1.20 -5.29
N SER A 464 -15.21 -2.37 -5.20
CA SER A 464 -14.29 -2.71 -4.11
C SER A 464 -13.10 -1.74 -4.06
N TYR A 465 -12.48 -1.44 -5.21
CA TYR A 465 -11.40 -0.44 -5.31
C TYR A 465 -11.85 0.96 -4.92
N THR A 466 -13.06 1.35 -5.32
CA THR A 466 -13.63 2.65 -4.96
C THR A 466 -13.79 2.79 -3.45
N VAL A 467 -14.36 1.78 -2.80
CA VAL A 467 -14.57 1.76 -1.34
C VAL A 467 -13.23 1.77 -0.60
N LEU A 468 -12.27 0.95 -1.03
CA LEU A 468 -10.92 0.94 -0.47
C LEU A 468 -10.24 2.31 -0.60
N ARG A 469 -10.39 2.96 -1.76
CA ARG A 469 -9.80 4.27 -1.98
C ARG A 469 -10.46 5.36 -1.15
N TRP A 470 -11.78 5.29 -0.94
CA TRP A 470 -12.47 6.19 -0.03
C TRP A 470 -11.97 6.06 1.41
N GLU A 471 -11.77 4.84 1.91
CA GLU A 471 -11.16 4.56 3.22
C GLU A 471 -9.79 5.24 3.36
N MET A 472 -8.92 5.08 2.35
CA MET A 472 -7.61 5.74 2.32
C MET A 472 -7.74 7.27 2.28
N ASN A 473 -8.64 7.80 1.46
CA ASN A 473 -8.85 9.23 1.31
C ASN A 473 -9.37 9.88 2.60
N LEU A 474 -10.10 9.15 3.45
CA LEU A 474 -10.51 9.66 4.75
C LEU A 474 -9.30 9.90 5.66
N ARG A 475 -8.35 8.96 5.71
CA ARG A 475 -7.10 9.16 6.47
C ARG A 475 -6.29 10.32 5.91
N VAL A 476 -6.18 10.41 4.59
CA VAL A 476 -5.50 11.52 3.92
C VAL A 476 -6.17 12.86 4.22
N SER A 477 -7.50 12.94 4.21
CA SER A 477 -8.24 14.19 4.50
C SER A 477 -7.95 14.75 5.90
N THR A 478 -7.68 13.87 6.89
CA THR A 478 -7.25 14.32 8.23
C THR A 478 -5.85 14.94 8.21
N VAL A 479 -4.98 14.46 7.32
CA VAL A 479 -3.61 14.95 7.16
C VAL A 479 -3.57 16.26 6.39
N LEU A 480 -4.38 16.40 5.33
CA LEU A 480 -4.41 17.61 4.49
C LEU A 480 -4.79 18.88 5.26
N GLY A 481 -5.57 18.72 6.32
CA GLY A 481 -5.92 19.82 7.20
C GLY A 481 -4.72 20.47 7.91
N LEU A 482 -3.62 19.74 8.14
CA LEU A 482 -2.40 20.27 8.75
C LEU A 482 -1.69 21.30 7.86
N VAL A 483 -1.88 21.20 6.55
CA VAL A 483 -1.31 22.14 5.56
C VAL A 483 -2.33 23.15 5.03
N GLY A 484 -3.50 23.28 5.69
CA GLY A 484 -4.51 24.28 5.34
C GLY A 484 -5.67 23.76 4.49
N GLY A 485 -5.81 22.44 4.31
CA GLY A 485 -6.93 21.80 3.63
C GLY A 485 -8.23 21.72 4.43
N GLY A 486 -8.30 22.29 5.65
CA GLY A 486 -9.50 22.28 6.50
C GLY A 486 -9.68 21.00 7.31
N GLY A 487 -10.81 20.86 8.00
CA GLY A 487 -11.19 19.65 8.74
C GLY A 487 -10.47 19.44 10.07
N LEU A 488 -10.49 18.18 10.55
CA LEU A 488 -9.90 17.79 11.84
C LEU A 488 -8.39 18.05 11.91
N GLY A 489 -7.66 17.91 10.80
CA GLY A 489 -6.23 18.18 10.77
C GLY A 489 -5.92 19.63 11.09
N GLN A 490 -6.70 20.58 10.61
CA GLN A 490 -6.53 21.99 10.95
C GLN A 490 -6.85 22.26 12.42
N ALA A 491 -7.88 21.61 12.96
CA ALA A 491 -8.18 21.68 14.39
C ALA A 491 -7.00 21.19 15.24
N ILE A 492 -6.36 20.08 14.84
CA ILE A 492 -5.15 19.58 15.50
C ILE A 492 -4.02 20.60 15.43
N TYR A 493 -3.70 21.08 14.24
CA TYR A 493 -2.63 22.07 14.04
C TYR A 493 -2.83 23.29 14.93
N ASN A 494 -4.03 23.84 14.97
CA ASN A 494 -4.36 25.02 15.78
C ASN A 494 -4.19 24.73 17.29
N ASN A 495 -4.70 23.60 17.79
CA ASN A 495 -4.57 23.25 19.21
C ASN A 495 -3.12 22.95 19.63
N VAL A 496 -2.31 22.38 18.74
CA VAL A 496 -0.87 22.18 18.99
C VAL A 496 -0.14 23.53 19.06
N GLN A 497 -0.40 24.44 18.13
CA GLN A 497 0.23 25.77 18.13
C GLN A 497 -0.14 26.59 19.38
N LEU A 498 -1.34 26.38 19.92
CA LEU A 498 -1.82 27.05 21.12
C LEU A 498 -1.42 26.31 22.42
N GLY A 499 -0.77 25.15 22.33
CA GLY A 499 -0.34 24.36 23.49
C GLY A 499 -1.46 23.64 24.24
N PHE A 500 -2.65 23.45 23.63
CA PHE A 500 -3.79 22.77 24.25
C PHE A 500 -3.69 21.23 24.08
N TYR A 501 -2.76 20.61 24.79
CA TYR A 501 -2.45 19.18 24.64
C TYR A 501 -3.59 18.26 25.08
N GLN A 502 -4.43 18.65 26.04
CA GLN A 502 -5.62 17.89 26.47
C GLN A 502 -6.64 17.75 25.33
N ARG A 503 -6.84 18.82 24.55
CA ARG A 503 -7.70 18.82 23.35
C ARG A 503 -7.12 17.96 22.22
N LEU A 504 -5.79 17.91 22.14
CA LEU A 504 -5.10 17.07 21.18
C LEU A 504 -5.43 15.58 21.38
N THR A 505 -5.47 15.12 22.63
CA THR A 505 -5.85 13.73 22.96
C THR A 505 -7.26 13.40 22.50
N THR A 506 -8.21 14.31 22.74
CA THR A 506 -9.60 14.14 22.28
C THR A 506 -9.69 14.09 20.75
N LEU A 507 -8.95 14.95 20.06
CA LEU A 507 -8.89 14.95 18.59
C LEU A 507 -8.28 13.67 18.02
N ILE A 508 -7.21 13.16 18.62
CA ILE A 508 -6.58 11.89 18.23
C ILE A 508 -7.55 10.73 18.45
N ALA A 509 -8.24 10.68 19.59
CA ALA A 509 -9.24 9.66 19.87
C ALA A 509 -10.41 9.72 18.87
N LEU A 510 -10.86 10.93 18.50
CA LEU A 510 -11.91 11.13 17.49
C LEU A 510 -11.47 10.63 16.10
N ILE A 511 -10.24 10.95 15.67
CA ILE A 511 -9.71 10.48 14.39
C ILE A 511 -9.56 8.96 14.40
N TYR A 512 -9.03 8.39 15.48
CA TYR A 512 -8.93 6.94 15.65
C TYR A 512 -10.32 6.28 15.51
N GLY A 513 -11.33 6.79 16.23
CA GLY A 513 -12.71 6.30 16.13
C GLY A 513 -13.29 6.42 14.72
N LEU A 514 -13.00 7.53 14.03
CA LEU A 514 -13.44 7.77 12.65
C LEU A 514 -12.79 6.77 11.68
N VAL A 515 -11.49 6.51 11.80
CA VAL A 515 -10.77 5.53 10.97
C VAL A 515 -11.30 4.13 11.21
N VAL A 516 -11.46 3.70 12.47
CA VAL A 516 -12.01 2.38 12.81
C VAL A 516 -13.44 2.20 12.29
N ALA A 517 -14.27 3.23 12.41
CA ALA A 517 -15.64 3.19 11.87
C ALA A 517 -15.64 3.05 10.35
N THR A 518 -14.73 3.74 9.67
CA THR A 518 -14.60 3.68 8.20
C THR A 518 -14.07 2.32 7.73
N ASP A 519 -13.05 1.78 8.41
CA ASP A 519 -12.53 0.44 8.14
C ASP A 519 -13.66 -0.61 8.26
N TRP A 520 -14.48 -0.53 9.33
CA TRP A 520 -15.61 -1.42 9.53
C TRP A 520 -16.71 -1.29 8.46
N ILE A 521 -17.03 -0.06 8.04
CA ILE A 521 -17.99 0.19 6.95
C ILE A 521 -17.44 -0.35 5.63
N SER A 522 -16.17 -0.07 5.33
CA SER A 522 -15.45 -0.52 4.13
C SER A 522 -15.50 -2.06 4.02
N ASP A 523 -15.16 -2.77 5.11
CA ASP A 523 -15.19 -4.23 5.14
C ASP A 523 -16.61 -4.77 4.87
N ARG A 524 -17.64 -4.20 5.52
CA ARG A 524 -19.04 -4.63 5.28
C ARG A 524 -19.51 -4.42 3.86
N LEU A 525 -19.09 -3.31 3.23
CA LEU A 525 -19.47 -3.02 1.84
C LEU A 525 -18.79 -3.99 0.87
N ARG A 526 -17.50 -4.36 1.12
CA ARG A 526 -16.76 -5.30 0.27
C ARG A 526 -17.27 -6.73 0.37
N PHE A 527 -17.46 -7.27 1.57
CA PHE A 527 -17.96 -8.64 1.77
C PHE A 527 -19.37 -8.87 1.19
N ARG A 528 -20.22 -7.85 1.09
CA ARG A 528 -21.52 -7.98 0.42
C ARG A 528 -21.39 -8.20 -1.10
N HIS A 529 -20.31 -7.79 -1.72
CA HIS A 529 -20.07 -7.98 -3.15
C HIS A 529 -19.41 -9.32 -3.48
N GLU A 530 -18.62 -9.90 -2.57
CA GLU A 530 -17.99 -11.22 -2.72
C GLU A 530 -18.93 -12.38 -2.39
N ALA A 531 -19.94 -12.17 -1.55
CA ALA A 531 -20.88 -13.20 -1.07
C ALA A 531 -22.03 -13.52 -2.03
N ARG A 532 -22.00 -13.10 -3.31
CA ARG A 532 -22.88 -13.68 -4.32
C ARG A 532 -22.16 -14.88 -4.95
N PRO A 533 -22.51 -16.13 -4.52
CA PRO A 533 -22.01 -17.29 -5.24
C PRO A 533 -22.50 -17.17 -6.69
N GLU A 534 -21.60 -17.40 -7.63
CA GLU A 534 -21.99 -17.69 -9.01
C GLU A 534 -22.92 -18.91 -8.99
N THR A 535 -24.22 -18.64 -8.93
CA THR A 535 -25.24 -19.63 -9.25
C THR A 535 -25.22 -19.80 -10.75
N GLY A 536 -24.39 -20.72 -11.20
CA GLY A 536 -24.42 -21.14 -12.60
C GLY A 536 -23.10 -21.75 -13.05
N SER A 537 -23.10 -23.06 -13.03
CA SER A 537 -22.27 -23.98 -13.80
C SER A 537 -21.04 -24.59 -13.13
N HIS A 538 -21.07 -25.89 -13.19
CA HIS A 538 -20.12 -26.91 -12.78
C HIS A 538 -20.07 -27.20 -11.28
N ALA A 539 -21.18 -27.77 -10.79
CA ALA A 539 -21.04 -28.86 -9.82
C ALA A 539 -20.08 -29.89 -10.46
N CYS A 540 -18.82 -29.91 -10.05
CA CYS A 540 -18.01 -31.10 -10.19
C CYS A 540 -18.81 -32.19 -9.52
N GLU A 541 -19.40 -33.12 -10.28
CA GLU A 541 -19.86 -34.37 -9.74
C GLU A 541 -18.68 -34.95 -8.93
N PRO A 542 -18.87 -35.29 -7.66
CA PRO A 542 -17.85 -35.96 -6.91
C PRO A 542 -17.51 -37.23 -7.66
N ALA A 543 -16.22 -37.46 -7.87
CA ALA A 543 -15.73 -38.69 -8.50
C ALA A 543 -16.42 -39.91 -7.82
N PRO A 544 -16.99 -40.86 -8.60
CA PRO A 544 -17.75 -41.97 -8.05
C PRO A 544 -16.89 -42.71 -7.04
N SER A 545 -17.45 -42.92 -5.86
CA SER A 545 -16.85 -43.71 -4.77
C SER A 545 -16.44 -45.08 -5.28
N PRO A 546 -15.34 -45.68 -4.79
CA PRO A 546 -14.95 -47.04 -5.14
C PRO A 546 -16.06 -48.08 -4.91
N ALA A 547 -17.10 -47.77 -4.13
CA ALA A 547 -18.29 -48.61 -3.90
C ALA A 547 -19.27 -48.59 -5.09
N ASP A 548 -19.32 -47.52 -5.90
CA ASP A 548 -20.25 -47.38 -7.02
C ASP A 548 -19.76 -48.09 -8.29
N ILE A 549 -18.45 -48.31 -8.38
CA ILE A 549 -17.84 -49.07 -9.51
C ILE A 549 -18.22 -50.55 -9.46
N LYS A 550 -18.53 -51.09 -8.29
CA LYS A 550 -18.94 -52.51 -8.12
C LYS A 550 -20.41 -52.82 -8.42
N ARG A 551 -21.25 -51.86 -8.73
CA ARG A 551 -22.69 -52.03 -8.98
C ARG A 551 -23.11 -51.87 -10.43
N ARG A 552 -22.21 -51.73 -11.40
CA ARG A 552 -22.60 -51.78 -12.81
C ARG A 552 -22.75 -53.26 -13.24
N PRO A 553 -23.98 -53.72 -13.62
CA PRO A 553 -24.16 -55.06 -14.16
C PRO A 553 -23.42 -55.17 -15.50
N ALA A 554 -22.71 -56.29 -15.70
CA ALA A 554 -22.05 -56.65 -16.94
C ALA A 554 -23.08 -56.64 -18.08
N ARG A 555 -22.91 -55.79 -19.05
CA ARG A 555 -23.65 -55.88 -20.32
C ARG A 555 -23.16 -57.11 -21.07
N SER A 556 -24.06 -58.06 -21.26
CA SER A 556 -23.89 -59.24 -22.07
C SER A 556 -23.52 -58.87 -23.49
N GLU A 557 -22.38 -59.31 -23.96
CA GLU A 557 -22.03 -59.41 -25.39
C GLU A 557 -22.93 -60.45 -26.05
N SER A 558 -23.86 -60.04 -26.89
CA SER A 558 -24.53 -60.88 -27.86
C SER A 558 -23.83 -60.77 -29.19
N ASN A 559 -23.17 -61.84 -29.50
CA ASN A 559 -22.55 -62.29 -30.72
C ASN A 559 -23.54 -62.28 -31.89
N THR A 560 -23.19 -61.66 -33.03
CA THR A 560 -23.60 -62.12 -34.37
C THR A 560 -22.51 -61.78 -35.37
N GLY A 561 -22.05 -62.85 -35.97
CA GLY A 561 -21.01 -62.99 -36.92
C GLY A 561 -21.34 -62.51 -38.37
N GLY A 562 -20.34 -62.58 -39.20
CA GLY A 562 -20.42 -62.41 -40.66
C GLY A 562 -19.12 -61.88 -41.25
N ALA A 563 -18.28 -62.73 -41.55
CA ALA A 563 -17.41 -63.05 -42.70
C ALA A 563 -17.11 -61.96 -43.75
N ASN A 564 -15.89 -62.02 -44.17
CA ASN A 564 -15.21 -61.87 -45.49
C ASN A 564 -14.28 -60.68 -45.60
N ASN A 565 -13.01 -60.93 -45.62
CA ASN A 565 -12.11 -61.33 -46.73
C ASN A 565 -11.57 -60.15 -47.60
N GLU A 566 -10.29 -60.23 -47.78
CA GLU A 566 -9.44 -59.82 -48.91
C GLU A 566 -8.79 -58.42 -48.92
N THR A 567 -7.53 -58.47 -48.62
CA THR A 567 -6.35 -58.34 -49.50
C THR A 567 -5.85 -56.95 -49.96
N ARG A 568 -4.53 -56.88 -49.79
CA ARG A 568 -3.52 -56.13 -50.61
C ARG A 568 -3.39 -54.61 -50.44
N SER A 569 -2.25 -54.20 -49.95
CA SER A 569 -0.93 -54.05 -50.58
C SER A 569 -0.62 -52.60 -51.02
N GLN A 570 0.48 -52.11 -50.49
CA GLN A 570 1.46 -51.21 -51.12
C GLN A 570 1.01 -49.79 -51.59
N LYS A 571 1.43 -48.76 -50.98
CA LYS A 571 2.70 -48.02 -51.22
C LYS A 571 2.93 -47.00 -50.13
#